data_fd89956c1ea8614d91d331b4dc2228a8
#
_entry.id   fd89956c1ea8614d91d331b4dc2228a8
#
_cell.length_a   1.000
_cell.length_b   1.000
_cell.length_c   1.000
_cell.angle_alpha   90.00
_cell.angle_beta   90.00
_cell.angle_gamma   90.00
#
_symmetry.space_group_name_H-M   'P 1'
#
loop_
_entity.id
_entity.type
_entity.pdbx_description
1 polymer ?
#
loop_
_entity_poly.entity_id
_entity_poly.type
_entity_poly.pdbx_seq_one_letter_code
_entity_poly.pdbx_strand_id
1 'polypeptide(L)'
;MRMNSNYQQVVSSDDIVEVWLRNNKVKTVVSTDKDLVDEYNTWSNYFDNESNIKIESPSEETKDQFIERCTSNWYLSDKYKQLDIEHYLLDKCKAQEEVDRVATELHLYKERNMYPVLRFLVYFTDTLRSKNIVWGVGRGSSVASYVLYLIGVHRINSIRYDLDIAEYLK
;
A
#
# COMPACT_ATOMS: atom_id res chain seq x y z
N MET A 1 22.83 13.90 -4.37
CA MET A 1 21.63 13.15 -4.82
C MET A 1 20.77 12.76 -3.62
N ARG A 2 19.48 13.09 -3.61
CA ARG A 2 18.52 12.77 -2.54
C ARG A 2 17.34 11.95 -3.09
N MET A 3 16.58 11.28 -2.21
CA MET A 3 15.31 10.64 -2.57
C MET A 3 14.17 11.52 -2.10
N ASN A 4 13.12 11.67 -2.92
CA ASN A 4 11.90 12.34 -2.51
C ASN A 4 10.91 11.37 -1.82
N SER A 5 9.75 11.88 -1.38
CA SER A 5 8.70 11.09 -0.74
C SER A 5 8.10 9.99 -1.65
N ASN A 6 8.30 10.09 -2.95
CA ASN A 6 7.83 9.12 -3.95
C ASN A 6 8.94 8.11 -4.33
N TYR A 7 10.03 8.04 -3.56
CA TYR A 7 11.19 7.19 -3.82
C TYR A 7 11.87 7.44 -5.18
N GLN A 8 11.73 8.66 -5.73
CA GLN A 8 12.41 9.07 -6.93
C GLN A 8 13.74 9.75 -6.58
N GLN A 9 14.75 9.54 -7.41
CA GLN A 9 16.03 10.23 -7.26
C GLN A 9 15.90 11.68 -7.71
N VAL A 10 16.17 12.61 -6.80
CA VAL A 10 16.23 14.05 -7.10
C VAL A 10 17.65 14.42 -7.39
N VAL A 11 17.88 15.00 -8.56
CA VAL A 11 19.20 15.41 -9.04
C VAL A 11 19.33 16.92 -9.18
N SER A 12 20.51 17.41 -8.89
CA SER A 12 20.98 18.76 -9.25
C SER A 12 21.77 18.71 -10.55
N SER A 13 22.17 19.90 -11.06
CA SER A 13 23.06 20.01 -12.21
C SER A 13 24.38 19.24 -12.05
N ASP A 14 24.93 19.22 -10.83
CA ASP A 14 26.20 18.52 -10.56
C ASP A 14 26.01 16.99 -10.55
N ASP A 15 24.85 16.51 -10.09
CA ASP A 15 24.52 15.08 -10.00
C ASP A 15 24.22 14.47 -11.38
N ILE A 16 23.73 15.25 -12.34
CA ILE A 16 23.20 14.74 -13.60
C ILE A 16 24.29 14.10 -14.46
N VAL A 17 25.49 14.71 -14.46
CA VAL A 17 26.65 14.20 -15.19
C VAL A 17 27.12 12.88 -14.61
N GLU A 18 27.11 12.77 -13.29
CA GLU A 18 27.47 11.51 -12.59
C GLU A 18 26.47 10.39 -12.87
N VAL A 19 25.18 10.71 -12.83
CA VAL A 19 24.11 9.74 -13.14
C VAL A 19 24.19 9.26 -14.58
N TRP A 20 24.47 10.18 -15.53
CA TRP A 20 24.61 9.87 -16.93
C TRP A 20 25.83 8.98 -17.20
N LEU A 21 26.97 9.29 -16.59
CA LEU A 21 28.19 8.52 -16.73
C LEU A 21 28.09 7.11 -16.15
N ARG A 22 27.31 6.95 -15.08
CA ARG A 22 27.14 5.62 -14.43
C ARG A 22 26.18 4.69 -15.16
N ASN A 23 25.09 5.21 -15.73
CA ASN A 23 23.96 4.36 -16.15
C ASN A 23 23.55 4.49 -17.62
N ASN A 24 24.07 5.40 -18.39
CA ASN A 24 23.65 5.70 -19.78
C ASN A 24 22.11 5.87 -19.99
N LYS A 25 21.26 5.71 -18.97
CA LYS A 25 19.79 5.84 -19.05
C LYS A 25 19.23 6.37 -17.74
N VAL A 26 18.82 7.62 -17.75
CA VAL A 26 18.17 8.31 -16.63
C VAL A 26 16.66 8.08 -16.72
N LYS A 27 16.16 6.92 -16.28
CA LYS A 27 14.74 6.56 -16.47
C LYS A 27 13.78 7.05 -15.38
N THR A 28 14.27 7.41 -14.19
CA THR A 28 13.39 7.71 -13.04
C THR A 28 13.91 8.86 -12.18
N VAL A 29 14.53 9.82 -12.81
CA VAL A 29 15.14 10.96 -12.14
C VAL A 29 14.23 12.17 -12.28
N VAL A 30 14.12 12.94 -11.22
CA VAL A 30 13.40 14.21 -11.19
C VAL A 30 14.34 15.34 -10.76
N SER A 31 14.04 16.56 -11.16
CA SER A 31 14.76 17.74 -10.69
C SER A 31 13.78 18.85 -10.31
N THR A 32 14.17 19.66 -9.34
CA THR A 32 13.46 20.90 -8.98
C THR A 32 13.85 22.07 -9.87
N ASP A 33 14.94 21.94 -10.61
CA ASP A 33 15.48 22.94 -11.50
C ASP A 33 14.85 22.80 -12.90
N LYS A 34 13.95 23.73 -13.23
CA LYS A 34 13.23 23.72 -14.49
C LYS A 34 14.16 23.98 -15.69
N ASP A 35 15.11 24.89 -15.55
CA ASP A 35 15.99 25.25 -16.65
C ASP A 35 16.89 24.08 -17.01
N LEU A 36 17.40 23.38 -16.01
CA LEU A 36 18.15 22.13 -16.17
C LEU A 36 17.34 21.05 -16.88
N VAL A 37 16.06 20.87 -16.49
CA VAL A 37 15.17 19.87 -17.09
C VAL A 37 14.90 20.18 -18.56
N ASP A 38 14.61 21.44 -18.88
CA ASP A 38 14.32 21.88 -20.23
C ASP A 38 15.56 21.76 -21.14
N GLU A 39 16.75 22.16 -20.66
CA GLU A 39 17.99 22.02 -21.38
C GLU A 39 18.37 20.56 -21.61
N TYR A 40 18.37 19.74 -20.57
CA TYR A 40 18.67 18.30 -20.66
C TYR A 40 17.72 17.58 -21.63
N ASN A 41 16.42 17.80 -21.52
CA ASN A 41 15.43 17.13 -22.36
C ASN A 41 15.54 17.58 -23.83
N THR A 42 15.91 18.85 -24.07
CA THR A 42 16.15 19.36 -25.42
C THR A 42 17.32 18.62 -26.08
N TRP A 43 18.44 18.50 -25.38
CA TRP A 43 19.60 17.77 -25.91
C TRP A 43 19.35 16.25 -25.97
N SER A 44 18.67 15.67 -25.00
CA SER A 44 18.29 14.24 -25.02
C SER A 44 17.47 13.90 -26.27
N ASN A 45 16.47 14.72 -26.57
CA ASN A 45 15.64 14.53 -27.76
C ASN A 45 16.44 14.75 -29.06
N TYR A 46 17.37 15.72 -29.08
CA TYR A 46 18.19 15.96 -30.26
C TYR A 46 19.09 14.74 -30.61
N PHE A 47 19.57 14.01 -29.61
CA PHE A 47 20.40 12.83 -29.78
C PHE A 47 19.62 11.50 -29.80
N ASP A 48 18.30 11.52 -30.02
CA ASP A 48 17.41 10.34 -29.98
C ASP A 48 17.57 9.50 -28.71
N ASN A 49 17.86 10.14 -27.59
CA ASN A 49 17.95 9.49 -26.31
C ASN A 49 16.55 9.46 -25.65
N GLU A 50 16.03 8.28 -25.35
CA GLU A 50 14.72 8.10 -24.70
C GLU A 50 14.71 8.50 -23.21
N SER A 51 15.80 9.04 -22.68
CA SER A 51 15.95 9.38 -21.26
C SER A 51 15.57 10.84 -21.01
N ASN A 52 14.38 11.08 -20.50
CA ASN A 52 13.94 12.42 -20.10
C ASN A 52 13.84 12.54 -18.58
N ILE A 53 14.27 13.71 -18.07
CA ILE A 53 14.12 14.10 -16.67
C ILE A 53 12.75 14.75 -16.50
N LYS A 54 12.08 14.46 -15.38
CA LYS A 54 10.81 15.11 -15.03
C LYS A 54 11.04 16.20 -13.99
N ILE A 55 10.23 17.24 -14.05
CA ILE A 55 10.18 18.23 -12.97
C ILE A 55 9.57 17.57 -11.74
N GLU A 56 10.24 17.71 -10.59
CA GLU A 56 9.66 17.35 -9.31
C GLU A 56 8.50 18.31 -9.05
N SER A 57 7.27 17.79 -9.07
CA SER A 57 6.12 18.52 -8.57
C SER A 57 6.02 18.22 -7.07
N PRO A 58 6.31 19.19 -6.19
CA PRO A 58 6.06 18.97 -4.76
C PRO A 58 4.57 18.66 -4.61
N SER A 59 4.27 17.53 -4.03
CA SER A 59 2.89 17.23 -3.66
C SER A 59 2.53 18.13 -2.49
N GLU A 60 1.66 19.11 -2.71
CA GLU A 60 1.06 19.92 -1.63
C GLU A 60 0.04 19.10 -0.83
N GLU A 61 -0.20 17.86 -1.27
CA GLU A 61 -1.15 16.93 -0.68
C GLU A 61 -0.64 16.43 0.68
N THR A 62 -1.44 16.58 1.71
CA THR A 62 -1.14 15.99 3.01
C THR A 62 -1.25 14.46 2.95
N LYS A 63 -0.65 13.75 3.93
CA LYS A 63 -0.76 12.30 4.03
C LYS A 63 -2.22 11.82 4.02
N ASP A 64 -3.09 12.53 4.72
CA ASP A 64 -4.51 12.16 4.82
C ASP A 64 -5.25 12.37 3.49
N GLN A 65 -4.98 13.47 2.80
CA GLN A 65 -5.51 13.73 1.46
C GLN A 65 -5.04 12.69 0.45
N PHE A 66 -3.76 12.28 0.52
CA PHE A 66 -3.22 11.20 -0.32
C PHE A 66 -3.94 9.87 -0.07
N ILE A 67 -4.11 9.50 1.22
CA ILE A 67 -4.83 8.27 1.60
C ILE A 67 -6.28 8.33 1.11
N GLU A 68 -6.97 9.44 1.32
CA GLU A 68 -8.35 9.64 0.87
C GLU A 68 -8.47 9.51 -0.65
N ARG A 69 -7.59 10.15 -1.41
CA ARG A 69 -7.55 10.03 -2.88
C ARG A 69 -7.28 8.60 -3.34
N CYS A 70 -6.34 7.91 -2.73
CA CYS A 70 -6.04 6.53 -3.07
C CYS A 70 -7.21 5.58 -2.76
N THR A 71 -7.89 5.79 -1.63
CA THR A 71 -9.02 4.94 -1.21
C THR A 71 -10.33 5.28 -1.91
N SER A 72 -10.53 6.53 -2.34
CA SER A 72 -11.74 6.95 -3.09
C SER A 72 -11.90 6.23 -4.43
N ASN A 73 -10.80 5.83 -5.05
CA ASN A 73 -10.80 5.09 -6.32
C ASN A 73 -11.00 3.57 -6.16
N TRP A 74 -11.09 3.06 -4.95
CA TRP A 74 -11.38 1.66 -4.74
C TRP A 74 -12.82 1.36 -5.11
N TYR A 75 -13.01 0.47 -6.08
CA TYR A 75 -14.36 -0.02 -6.39
C TYR A 75 -14.86 -0.88 -5.23
N LEU A 76 -15.70 -0.26 -4.41
CA LEU A 76 -16.33 -0.91 -3.28
C LEU A 76 -17.82 -0.55 -3.32
N SER A 77 -18.70 -1.56 -3.38
CA SER A 77 -20.14 -1.30 -3.33
C SER A 77 -20.56 -0.75 -1.96
N ASP A 78 -21.65 0.01 -1.92
CA ASP A 78 -22.12 0.67 -0.69
C ASP A 78 -22.37 -0.32 0.46
N LYS A 79 -22.78 -1.54 0.13
CA LYS A 79 -22.91 -2.65 1.09
C LYS A 79 -21.64 -2.86 1.92
N TYR A 80 -20.47 -2.82 1.29
CA TYR A 80 -19.20 -3.05 1.98
C TYR A 80 -18.62 -1.76 2.56
N LYS A 81 -18.89 -0.60 1.94
CA LYS A 81 -18.48 0.71 2.50
C LYS A 81 -19.12 0.96 3.86
N GLN A 82 -20.39 0.58 4.02
CA GLN A 82 -21.17 0.78 5.24
C GLN A 82 -21.11 -0.43 6.19
N LEU A 83 -20.34 -1.46 5.85
CA LEU A 83 -20.24 -2.67 6.68
C LEU A 83 -19.68 -2.30 8.07
N ASP A 84 -20.43 -2.65 9.11
CA ASP A 84 -19.90 -2.66 10.48
C ASP A 84 -18.92 -3.81 10.64
N ILE A 85 -17.64 -3.48 10.49
CA ILE A 85 -16.58 -4.49 10.49
C ILE A 85 -16.37 -5.13 11.87
N GLU A 86 -16.62 -4.38 12.94
CA GLU A 86 -16.51 -4.88 14.31
C GLU A 86 -17.57 -5.95 14.54
N HIS A 87 -18.83 -5.63 14.30
CA HIS A 87 -19.93 -6.56 14.43
C HIS A 87 -19.77 -7.79 13.52
N TYR A 88 -19.42 -7.58 12.26
CA TYR A 88 -19.19 -8.66 11.30
C TYR A 88 -18.13 -9.67 11.75
N LEU A 89 -17.07 -9.22 12.41
CA LEU A 89 -16.00 -10.10 12.88
C LEU A 89 -16.36 -10.78 14.21
N LEU A 90 -16.99 -10.06 15.13
CA LEU A 90 -17.42 -10.61 16.40
C LEU A 90 -18.48 -11.70 16.23
N ASP A 91 -19.41 -11.55 15.29
CA ASP A 91 -20.41 -12.56 14.96
C ASP A 91 -19.81 -13.90 14.45
N LYS A 92 -18.58 -13.88 13.97
CA LYS A 92 -17.87 -15.08 13.52
C LYS A 92 -17.17 -15.83 14.64
N CYS A 93 -17.00 -15.22 15.79
CA CYS A 93 -16.33 -15.80 16.96
C CYS A 93 -17.26 -16.81 17.64
N LYS A 94 -16.69 -17.92 18.09
CA LYS A 94 -17.44 -19.02 18.76
C LYS A 94 -17.05 -19.19 20.22
N ALA A 95 -15.89 -18.72 20.61
CA ALA A 95 -15.35 -18.83 21.95
C ALA A 95 -14.91 -17.46 22.48
N GLN A 96 -14.85 -17.32 23.81
CA GLN A 96 -14.43 -16.06 24.44
C GLN A 96 -13.00 -15.69 24.07
N GLU A 97 -12.10 -16.65 23.98
CA GLU A 97 -10.70 -16.42 23.54
C GLU A 97 -10.62 -15.78 22.14
N GLU A 98 -11.49 -16.20 21.23
CA GLU A 98 -11.56 -15.63 19.87
C GLU A 98 -12.07 -14.18 19.93
N VAL A 99 -13.07 -13.89 20.76
CA VAL A 99 -13.59 -12.53 20.96
C VAL A 99 -12.51 -11.60 21.52
N ASP A 100 -11.78 -12.04 22.54
CA ASP A 100 -10.72 -11.27 23.19
C ASP A 100 -9.58 -10.98 22.20
N ARG A 101 -9.21 -11.98 21.38
CA ARG A 101 -8.20 -11.82 20.32
C ARG A 101 -8.66 -10.83 19.25
N VAL A 102 -9.90 -10.96 18.75
CA VAL A 102 -10.47 -10.06 17.75
C VAL A 102 -10.57 -8.65 18.28
N ALA A 103 -11.00 -8.45 19.53
CA ALA A 103 -11.08 -7.12 20.15
C ALA A 103 -9.70 -6.45 20.22
N THR A 104 -8.68 -7.20 20.63
CA THR A 104 -7.28 -6.70 20.66
C THR A 104 -6.80 -6.29 19.26
N GLU A 105 -7.01 -7.13 18.25
CA GLU A 105 -6.59 -6.83 16.88
C GLU A 105 -7.36 -5.65 16.30
N LEU A 106 -8.68 -5.57 16.52
CA LEU A 106 -9.51 -4.45 16.06
C LEU A 106 -9.06 -3.12 16.64
N HIS A 107 -8.65 -3.09 17.90
CA HIS A 107 -8.07 -1.89 18.52
C HIS A 107 -6.81 -1.43 17.75
N LEU A 108 -5.88 -2.35 17.45
CA LEU A 108 -4.67 -2.07 16.68
C LEU A 108 -4.97 -1.61 15.24
N TYR A 109 -5.95 -2.21 14.58
CA TYR A 109 -6.39 -1.78 13.25
C TYR A 109 -7.04 -0.40 13.27
N LYS A 110 -7.80 -0.07 14.32
CA LYS A 110 -8.47 1.22 14.49
C LYS A 110 -7.46 2.36 14.69
N GLU A 111 -6.45 2.15 15.55
CA GLU A 111 -5.37 3.11 15.76
C GLU A 111 -4.61 3.46 14.47
N ARG A 112 -4.52 2.50 13.55
CA ARG A 112 -3.86 2.66 12.25
C ARG A 112 -4.79 3.09 11.12
N ASN A 113 -6.06 3.43 11.41
CA ASN A 113 -7.08 3.78 10.41
C ASN A 113 -7.27 2.72 9.31
N MET A 114 -7.14 1.42 9.64
CA MET A 114 -7.15 0.32 8.67
C MET A 114 -8.54 -0.33 8.47
N TYR A 115 -9.61 0.18 9.06
CA TYR A 115 -10.96 -0.36 8.84
C TYR A 115 -11.42 -0.33 7.39
N PRO A 116 -11.11 0.71 6.58
CA PRO A 116 -11.40 0.67 5.14
C PRO A 116 -10.70 -0.48 4.42
N VAL A 117 -9.48 -0.82 4.82
CA VAL A 117 -8.72 -1.96 4.28
C VAL A 117 -9.42 -3.29 4.64
N LEU A 118 -9.86 -3.46 5.88
CA LEU A 118 -10.58 -4.66 6.30
C LEU A 118 -11.88 -4.83 5.51
N ARG A 119 -12.66 -3.77 5.32
CA ARG A 119 -13.87 -3.79 4.49
C ARG A 119 -13.58 -4.19 3.05
N PHE A 120 -12.52 -3.65 2.48
CA PHE A 120 -12.07 -4.04 1.14
C PHE A 120 -11.67 -5.52 1.09
N LEU A 121 -10.97 -6.03 2.07
CA LEU A 121 -10.57 -7.44 2.13
C LEU A 121 -11.80 -8.38 2.25
N VAL A 122 -12.85 -7.98 2.97
CA VAL A 122 -14.13 -8.72 2.99
C VAL A 122 -14.74 -8.77 1.59
N TYR A 123 -14.86 -7.62 0.93
CA TYR A 123 -15.34 -7.54 -0.46
C TYR A 123 -14.51 -8.40 -1.41
N PHE A 124 -13.20 -8.30 -1.31
CA PHE A 124 -12.27 -9.01 -2.18
C PHE A 124 -12.39 -10.54 -2.01
N THR A 125 -12.37 -11.04 -0.79
CA THR A 125 -12.52 -12.48 -0.52
C THR A 125 -13.89 -13.00 -0.94
N ASP A 126 -14.97 -12.24 -0.74
CA ASP A 126 -16.30 -12.61 -1.18
C ASP A 126 -16.40 -12.64 -2.72
N THR A 127 -15.75 -11.70 -3.39
CA THR A 127 -15.67 -11.67 -4.86
C THR A 127 -14.90 -12.88 -5.40
N LEU A 128 -13.76 -13.23 -4.78
CA LEU A 128 -13.01 -14.43 -5.17
C LEU A 128 -13.84 -15.70 -5.01
N ARG A 129 -14.55 -15.83 -3.87
CA ARG A 129 -15.46 -16.97 -3.62
C ARG A 129 -16.58 -17.05 -4.65
N SER A 130 -17.25 -15.93 -4.93
CA SER A 130 -18.37 -15.89 -5.89
C SER A 130 -17.96 -16.26 -7.32
N LYS A 131 -16.70 -16.00 -7.66
CA LYS A 131 -16.12 -16.33 -8.98
C LYS A 131 -15.39 -17.67 -9.01
N ASN A 132 -15.42 -18.45 -7.93
CA ASN A 132 -14.66 -19.71 -7.77
C ASN A 132 -13.16 -19.56 -8.07
N ILE A 133 -12.60 -18.39 -7.78
CA ILE A 133 -11.17 -18.15 -7.91
C ILE A 133 -10.47 -18.67 -6.66
N VAL A 134 -9.47 -19.53 -6.87
CA VAL A 134 -8.63 -20.04 -5.79
C VAL A 134 -7.52 -19.03 -5.51
N TRP A 135 -7.34 -18.66 -4.24
CA TRP A 135 -6.22 -17.83 -3.81
C TRP A 135 -5.29 -18.60 -2.87
N GLY A 136 -4.07 -18.13 -2.78
CA GLY A 136 -3.00 -18.81 -2.06
C GLY A 136 -3.22 -18.93 -0.56
N VAL A 137 -2.50 -19.84 0.07
CA VAL A 137 -2.37 -19.92 1.51
C VAL A 137 -1.57 -18.70 1.97
N GLY A 138 -2.02 -18.03 3.02
CA GLY A 138 -1.29 -16.91 3.63
C GLY A 138 0.10 -17.33 4.07
N ARG A 139 1.04 -16.42 3.95
CA ARG A 139 2.43 -16.59 4.40
C ARG A 139 2.99 -15.24 4.85
N GLY A 140 4.13 -15.28 5.54
CA GLY A 140 4.70 -14.09 6.17
C GLY A 140 3.91 -13.68 7.42
N SER A 141 4.17 -12.50 7.94
CA SER A 141 3.62 -12.02 9.22
C SER A 141 2.08 -11.87 9.23
N SER A 142 1.43 -11.72 8.07
CA SER A 142 -0.03 -11.59 8.01
C SER A 142 -0.80 -12.79 8.57
N VAL A 143 -0.17 -13.96 8.62
CA VAL A 143 -0.79 -15.17 9.21
C VAL A 143 -0.97 -15.06 10.74
N ALA A 144 -0.29 -14.12 11.39
CA ALA A 144 -0.47 -13.84 12.80
C ALA A 144 -1.80 -13.13 13.12
N SER A 145 -2.49 -12.54 12.12
CA SER A 145 -3.77 -11.88 12.35
C SER A 145 -4.95 -12.87 12.30
N TYR A 146 -5.65 -13.00 13.42
CA TYR A 146 -6.88 -13.79 13.52
C TYR A 146 -8.04 -13.12 12.75
N VAL A 147 -8.09 -11.80 12.71
CA VAL A 147 -9.03 -11.01 11.91
C VAL A 147 -8.91 -11.38 10.43
N LEU A 148 -7.72 -11.46 9.88
CA LEU A 148 -7.50 -11.85 8.47
C LEU A 148 -7.89 -13.32 8.21
N TYR A 149 -7.71 -14.19 9.21
CA TYR A 149 -8.20 -15.58 9.16
C TYR A 149 -9.74 -15.63 9.10
N LEU A 150 -10.45 -14.88 9.95
CA LEU A 150 -11.92 -14.81 9.97
C LEU A 150 -12.51 -14.23 8.66
N ILE A 151 -11.86 -13.24 8.06
CA ILE A 151 -12.23 -12.72 6.74
C ILE A 151 -12.00 -13.79 5.67
N GLY A 152 -11.01 -14.64 5.87
CA GLY A 152 -10.62 -15.69 4.94
C GLY A 152 -9.54 -15.28 3.94
N VAL A 153 -8.76 -14.26 4.26
CA VAL A 153 -7.56 -13.85 3.49
C VAL A 153 -6.55 -14.99 3.48
N HIS A 154 -6.41 -15.67 4.60
CA HIS A 154 -5.60 -16.88 4.74
C HIS A 154 -6.35 -17.96 5.52
N ARG A 155 -5.78 -19.16 5.63
CA ARG A 155 -6.39 -20.33 6.27
C ARG A 155 -5.64 -20.78 7.54
N ILE A 156 -4.72 -19.98 8.03
CA ILE A 156 -3.94 -20.28 9.23
C ILE A 156 -4.68 -19.70 10.44
N ASN A 157 -5.08 -20.55 11.37
CA ASN A 157 -5.68 -20.11 12.64
C ASN A 157 -4.56 -19.66 13.59
N SER A 158 -4.38 -18.34 13.74
CA SER A 158 -3.29 -17.76 14.53
C SER A 158 -3.38 -18.09 16.03
N ILE A 159 -4.58 -18.27 16.58
CA ILE A 159 -4.77 -18.70 17.97
C ILE A 159 -4.26 -20.13 18.15
N ARG A 160 -4.66 -21.04 17.26
CA ARG A 160 -4.26 -22.45 17.35
C ARG A 160 -2.73 -22.65 17.27
N TYR A 161 -2.06 -21.78 16.56
CA TYR A 161 -0.59 -21.85 16.38
C TYR A 161 0.18 -20.87 17.26
N ASP A 162 -0.51 -20.23 18.22
CA ASP A 162 0.05 -19.29 19.18
C ASP A 162 0.91 -18.18 18.51
N LEU A 163 0.37 -17.59 17.43
CA LEU A 163 1.06 -16.54 16.69
C LEU A 163 0.75 -15.17 17.29
N ASP A 164 1.80 -14.43 17.64
CA ASP A 164 1.67 -13.10 18.22
C ASP A 164 1.31 -12.07 17.13
N ILE A 165 0.25 -11.28 17.39
CA ILE A 165 -0.17 -10.18 16.50
C ILE A 165 0.91 -9.11 16.32
N ALA A 166 1.80 -8.94 17.30
CA ALA A 166 2.92 -8.01 17.21
C ALA A 166 3.92 -8.34 16.09
N GLU A 167 3.90 -9.56 15.55
CA GLU A 167 4.68 -9.90 14.36
C GLU A 167 4.16 -9.18 13.11
N TYR A 168 2.86 -8.87 13.07
CA TYR A 168 2.20 -8.25 11.92
C TYR A 168 1.89 -6.77 12.11
N LEU A 169 1.25 -6.39 13.22
CA LEU A 169 0.88 -5.01 13.54
C LEU A 169 1.89 -4.41 14.55
N LYS A 170 3.08 -4.12 14.05
CA LYS A 170 4.15 -3.47 14.82
C LYS A 170 3.90 -1.98 15.01
#